data_165d9784c2cb0350c2d31912eeff68d6
#
_entry.id   165d9784c2cb0350c2d31912eeff68d6
#
_cell.length_a   1.000
_cell.length_b   1.000
_cell.length_c   1.000
_cell.angle_alpha   90.00
_cell.angle_beta   90.00
_cell.angle_gamma   90.00
#
_symmetry.space_group_name_H-M   'P 1'
#
loop_
_entity.id
_entity.type
_entity.pdbx_description
1 polymer ?
#
loop_
_entity_poly.entity_id
_entity_poly.type
_entity_poly.pdbx_seq_one_letter_code
_entity_poly.pdbx_strand_id
1 'polypeptide(L)'
;MHTEPGLPQRHAEPPDTKLPWRDLEETAAEERVLRGESLLVLGIAGTGKTHYVQGIVERLRHEGKKVSVVLKTHTASRRAGGDTADHWVRRHILHGSATCDYLWIDEVSQVDVGLLNQIAKLCFAPMRFLLSGDFHQFPPIANHWRGSPVPEDALERSALLHALAGGNRVTLTECRRGDRRPFDFYSSLV
;
A
#
# COMPACT_ATOMS: atom_id res chain seq x y z
N MET A 1 -47.91 -23.14 17.68
CA MET A 1 -46.81 -22.41 18.26
C MET A 1 -45.71 -22.34 17.20
N HIS A 2 -45.63 -21.23 16.45
CA HIS A 2 -44.57 -20.99 15.49
C HIS A 2 -43.49 -20.16 16.19
N THR A 3 -42.34 -20.75 16.39
CA THR A 3 -41.14 -20.04 16.84
C THR A 3 -40.54 -19.30 15.67
N GLU A 4 -40.55 -17.98 15.70
CA GLU A 4 -39.84 -17.15 14.75
C GLU A 4 -38.31 -17.40 14.81
N PRO A 5 -37.62 -17.51 13.67
CA PRO A 5 -36.16 -17.62 13.67
C PRO A 5 -35.57 -16.27 14.09
N GLY A 6 -34.78 -16.29 15.18
CA GLY A 6 -34.10 -15.13 15.71
C GLY A 6 -33.23 -14.45 14.64
N LEU A 7 -33.31 -13.11 14.57
CA LEU A 7 -32.47 -12.27 13.75
C LEU A 7 -30.98 -12.56 14.03
N PRO A 8 -30.14 -12.59 13.00
CA PRO A 8 -28.70 -12.79 13.18
C PRO A 8 -28.14 -11.67 14.04
N GLN A 9 -27.46 -12.05 15.11
CA GLN A 9 -26.76 -11.11 15.99
C GLN A 9 -25.76 -10.32 15.16
N ARG A 10 -25.89 -8.99 15.18
CA ARG A 10 -24.87 -8.09 14.62
C ARG A 10 -23.56 -8.43 15.35
N HIS A 11 -22.58 -8.91 14.61
CA HIS A 11 -21.23 -9.01 15.13
C HIS A 11 -20.81 -7.62 15.57
N ALA A 12 -20.44 -7.46 16.84
CA ALA A 12 -19.90 -6.22 17.36
C ALA A 12 -18.72 -5.80 16.48
N GLU A 13 -18.71 -4.57 16.03
CA GLU A 13 -17.55 -4.01 15.34
C GLU A 13 -16.33 -4.19 16.25
N PRO A 14 -15.18 -4.66 15.72
CA PRO A 14 -13.98 -4.74 16.50
C PRO A 14 -13.63 -3.34 17.04
N PRO A 15 -13.13 -3.24 18.28
CA PRO A 15 -12.78 -1.96 18.86
C PRO A 15 -11.81 -1.22 17.93
N ASP A 16 -12.06 0.07 17.70
CA ASP A 16 -11.24 0.97 16.86
C ASP A 16 -9.87 1.16 17.52
N THR A 17 -9.05 0.12 17.45
CA THR A 17 -7.66 0.15 17.94
C THR A 17 -6.84 0.88 16.90
N LYS A 18 -6.66 2.19 17.10
CA LYS A 18 -5.69 2.98 16.33
C LYS A 18 -4.32 2.33 16.47
N LEU A 19 -3.85 1.72 15.40
CA LEU A 19 -2.52 1.14 15.36
C LEU A 19 -1.47 2.25 15.49
N PRO A 20 -0.44 2.09 16.32
CA PRO A 20 0.55 3.12 16.56
C PRO A 20 1.47 3.27 15.34
N TRP A 21 1.17 4.21 14.46
CA TRP A 21 2.04 4.59 13.37
C TRP A 21 3.21 5.44 13.87
N ARG A 22 4.39 5.17 13.35
CA ARG A 22 5.57 6.02 13.49
C ARG A 22 5.59 6.95 12.28
N ASP A 23 5.13 8.18 12.48
CA ASP A 23 5.21 9.22 11.46
C ASP A 23 6.64 9.75 11.37
N LEU A 24 7.20 9.75 10.17
CA LEU A 24 8.59 10.07 9.89
C LEU A 24 8.71 11.24 8.93
N GLU A 25 9.77 12.02 9.07
CA GLU A 25 10.24 12.94 8.06
C GLU A 25 10.89 12.18 6.90
N GLU A 26 10.91 12.78 5.69
CA GLU A 26 11.37 12.12 4.46
C GLU A 26 12.79 11.52 4.60
N THR A 27 13.73 12.29 5.16
CA THR A 27 15.12 11.83 5.33
C THR A 27 15.20 10.65 6.30
N ALA A 28 14.50 10.74 7.44
CA ALA A 28 14.48 9.67 8.43
C ALA A 28 13.81 8.39 7.91
N ALA A 29 12.76 8.53 7.08
CA ALA A 29 12.09 7.42 6.44
C ALA A 29 13.03 6.70 5.44
N GLU A 30 13.75 7.45 4.61
CA GLU A 30 14.73 6.91 3.69
C GLU A 30 15.86 6.15 4.40
N GLU A 31 16.44 6.73 5.44
CA GLU A 31 17.48 6.08 6.24
C GLU A 31 17.01 4.76 6.87
N ARG A 32 15.75 4.69 7.33
CA ARG A 32 15.19 3.44 7.87
C ARG A 32 15.05 2.37 6.81
N VAL A 33 14.58 2.75 5.61
CA VAL A 33 14.50 1.80 4.50
C VAL A 33 15.88 1.25 4.15
N LEU A 34 16.90 2.11 4.04
CA LEU A 34 18.26 1.68 3.74
C LEU A 34 18.84 0.74 4.83
N ARG A 35 18.36 0.85 6.07
CA ARG A 35 18.70 -0.08 7.16
C ARG A 35 17.88 -1.38 7.16
N GLY A 36 16.99 -1.59 6.19
CA GLY A 36 16.22 -2.83 6.06
C GLY A 36 14.82 -2.78 6.69
N GLU A 37 14.21 -1.61 6.82
CA GLU A 37 12.84 -1.47 7.28
C GLU A 37 11.87 -1.27 6.12
N SER A 38 10.58 -1.61 6.34
CA SER A 38 9.48 -1.32 5.41
C SER A 38 8.95 0.09 5.64
N LEU A 39 8.24 0.64 4.64
CA LEU A 39 7.72 2.02 4.69
C LEU A 39 6.40 2.15 3.92
N LEU A 40 5.47 2.95 4.45
CA LEU A 40 4.30 3.47 3.76
C LEU A 40 4.51 4.95 3.44
N VAL A 41 4.38 5.31 2.18
CA VAL A 41 4.47 6.69 1.67
C VAL A 41 3.09 7.15 1.25
N LEU A 42 2.55 8.12 1.95
CA LEU A 42 1.26 8.74 1.67
C LEU A 42 1.41 10.14 1.07
N GLY A 43 0.34 10.62 0.45
CA GLY A 43 0.23 11.98 -0.07
C GLY A 43 -0.78 12.04 -1.19
N ILE A 44 -1.38 13.20 -1.39
CA ILE A 44 -2.34 13.43 -2.48
C ILE A 44 -1.66 13.42 -3.86
N ALA A 45 -2.45 13.42 -4.91
CA ALA A 45 -1.92 13.49 -6.28
C ALA A 45 -1.05 14.75 -6.47
N GLY A 46 0.15 14.60 -7.04
CA GLY A 46 1.07 15.72 -7.28
C GLY A 46 2.14 15.95 -6.21
N THR A 47 2.10 15.28 -5.06
CA THR A 47 3.13 15.41 -4.02
C THR A 47 4.45 14.70 -4.35
N GLY A 48 4.52 13.93 -5.45
CA GLY A 48 5.77 13.30 -5.87
C GLY A 48 6.08 11.96 -5.21
N LYS A 49 5.07 11.24 -4.67
CA LYS A 49 5.24 9.91 -4.05
C LYS A 49 6.09 8.94 -4.87
N THR A 50 5.70 8.74 -6.13
CA THR A 50 6.41 7.83 -7.04
C THR A 50 7.86 8.25 -7.24
N HIS A 51 8.12 9.55 -7.40
CA HIS A 51 9.49 10.07 -7.54
C HIS A 51 10.31 9.86 -6.26
N TYR A 52 9.73 10.14 -5.09
CA TYR A 52 10.39 9.92 -3.81
C TYR A 52 10.77 8.45 -3.60
N VAL A 53 9.80 7.52 -3.81
CA VAL A 53 10.08 6.09 -3.66
C VAL A 53 11.04 5.59 -4.73
N GLN A 54 10.97 6.10 -5.95
CA GLN A 54 11.91 5.75 -7.01
C GLN A 54 13.36 6.11 -6.63
N GLY A 55 13.59 7.27 -6.01
CA GLY A 55 14.90 7.66 -5.48
C GLY A 55 15.43 6.66 -4.45
N ILE A 56 14.57 6.22 -3.53
CA ILE A 56 14.91 5.18 -2.54
C ILE A 56 15.27 3.86 -3.25
N VAL A 57 14.45 3.44 -4.23
CA VAL A 57 14.68 2.21 -5.00
C VAL A 57 16.01 2.23 -5.76
N GLU A 58 16.36 3.37 -6.36
CA GLU A 58 17.64 3.55 -7.06
C GLU A 58 18.82 3.39 -6.09
N ARG A 59 18.74 3.97 -4.90
CA ARG A 59 19.77 3.79 -3.85
C ARG A 59 19.88 2.35 -3.38
N LEU A 60 18.76 1.67 -3.11
CA LEU A 60 18.74 0.25 -2.75
C LEU A 60 19.39 -0.62 -3.83
N ARG A 61 19.08 -0.36 -5.10
CA ARG A 61 19.68 -1.08 -6.24
C ARG A 61 21.19 -0.83 -6.34
N HIS A 62 21.62 0.41 -6.09
CA HIS A 62 23.04 0.76 -6.06
C HIS A 62 23.79 0.00 -4.94
N GLU A 63 23.11 -0.27 -3.81
CA GLU A 63 23.61 -1.11 -2.72
C GLU A 63 23.51 -2.63 -3.00
N GLY A 64 23.13 -3.03 -4.23
CA GLY A 64 23.02 -4.42 -4.65
C GLY A 64 21.73 -5.11 -4.22
N LYS A 65 20.75 -4.39 -3.70
CA LYS A 65 19.44 -4.95 -3.31
C LYS A 65 18.57 -5.22 -4.54
N LYS A 66 17.88 -6.35 -4.53
CA LYS A 66 16.88 -6.70 -5.56
C LYS A 66 15.54 -6.07 -5.20
N VAL A 67 15.06 -5.15 -6.02
CA VAL A 67 13.76 -4.49 -5.82
C VAL A 67 12.82 -4.85 -6.96
N SER A 68 11.71 -5.51 -6.63
CA SER A 68 10.58 -5.73 -7.55
C SER A 68 9.58 -4.59 -7.42
N VAL A 69 9.01 -4.19 -8.54
CA VAL A 69 7.99 -3.12 -8.61
C VAL A 69 6.69 -3.70 -9.11
N VAL A 70 5.62 -3.41 -8.40
CA VAL A 70 4.27 -3.91 -8.67
C VAL A 70 3.30 -2.74 -8.70
N LEU A 71 2.51 -2.66 -9.76
CA LEU A 71 1.46 -1.67 -9.94
C LEU A 71 0.14 -2.36 -10.25
N LYS A 72 -0.99 -1.69 -9.99
CA LYS A 72 -2.30 -2.27 -10.27
C LYS A 72 -2.58 -2.44 -11.77
N THR A 73 -2.19 -1.49 -12.60
CA THR A 73 -2.57 -1.47 -14.02
C THR A 73 -1.43 -1.83 -14.96
N HIS A 74 -1.75 -2.54 -16.07
CA HIS A 74 -0.78 -2.90 -17.11
C HIS A 74 -0.10 -1.67 -17.75
N THR A 75 -0.82 -0.56 -17.90
CA THR A 75 -0.27 0.65 -18.52
C THR A 75 0.77 1.32 -17.62
N ALA A 76 0.50 1.39 -16.33
CA ALA A 76 1.44 1.91 -15.35
C ALA A 76 2.66 0.99 -15.17
N SER A 77 2.44 -0.34 -15.09
CA SER A 77 3.51 -1.31 -14.93
C SER A 77 4.50 -1.31 -16.09
N ARG A 78 4.04 -1.21 -17.34
CA ARG A 78 4.91 -1.11 -18.52
C ARG A 78 5.81 0.14 -18.48
N ARG A 79 5.28 1.28 -18.05
CA ARG A 79 6.06 2.53 -17.94
C ARG A 79 7.12 2.48 -16.84
N ALA A 80 6.83 1.78 -15.75
CA ALA A 80 7.73 1.64 -14.61
C ALA A 80 8.69 0.43 -14.71
N GLY A 81 8.57 -0.39 -15.77
CA GLY A 81 9.34 -1.63 -15.93
C GLY A 81 9.01 -2.70 -14.89
N GLY A 82 7.77 -2.67 -14.36
CA GLY A 82 7.27 -3.59 -13.33
C GLY A 82 6.16 -4.51 -13.82
N ASP A 83 5.68 -5.36 -12.94
CA ASP A 83 4.56 -6.27 -13.13
C ASP A 83 3.26 -5.69 -12.57
N THR A 84 2.10 -6.20 -13.02
CA THR A 84 0.86 -5.96 -12.27
C THR A 84 0.82 -6.81 -11.00
N ALA A 85 0.08 -6.33 -9.98
CA ALA A 85 -0.03 -7.03 -8.72
C ALA A 85 -0.54 -8.48 -8.90
N ASP A 86 -1.57 -8.69 -9.73
CA ASP A 86 -2.10 -10.02 -10.04
C ASP A 86 -1.08 -10.93 -10.72
N HIS A 87 -0.34 -10.41 -11.70
CA HIS A 87 0.68 -11.17 -12.43
C HIS A 87 1.81 -11.56 -11.49
N TRP A 88 2.28 -10.59 -10.68
CA TRP A 88 3.35 -10.82 -9.73
C TRP A 88 2.98 -11.86 -8.67
N VAL A 89 1.77 -11.79 -8.11
CA VAL A 89 1.25 -12.78 -7.15
C VAL A 89 1.22 -14.18 -7.76
N ARG A 90 0.63 -14.32 -8.95
CA ARG A 90 0.57 -15.62 -9.64
C ARG A 90 1.95 -16.20 -9.88
N ARG A 91 2.88 -15.39 -10.36
CA ARG A 91 4.22 -15.84 -10.73
C ARG A 91 5.08 -16.17 -9.50
N HIS A 92 5.04 -15.36 -8.46
CA HIS A 92 6.00 -15.42 -7.37
C HIS A 92 5.45 -16.05 -6.09
N ILE A 93 4.18 -15.85 -5.76
CA ILE A 93 3.60 -16.42 -4.54
C ILE A 93 3.11 -17.84 -4.79
N LEU A 94 2.35 -18.06 -5.86
CA LEU A 94 1.78 -19.38 -6.14
C LEU A 94 2.85 -20.40 -6.55
N HIS A 95 3.95 -19.94 -7.14
CA HIS A 95 5.06 -20.81 -7.53
C HIS A 95 6.25 -20.76 -6.56
N GLY A 96 6.16 -20.03 -5.44
CA GLY A 96 7.19 -20.00 -4.40
C GLY A 96 8.52 -19.36 -4.83
N SER A 97 8.51 -18.47 -5.82
CA SER A 97 9.73 -17.94 -6.44
C SER A 97 10.03 -16.45 -6.14
N ALA A 98 9.42 -15.89 -5.08
CA ALA A 98 9.72 -14.52 -4.69
C ALA A 98 11.15 -14.39 -4.14
N THR A 99 12.04 -13.77 -4.91
CA THR A 99 13.46 -13.65 -4.61
C THR A 99 13.97 -12.21 -4.59
N CYS A 100 13.14 -11.24 -4.20
CA CYS A 100 13.54 -9.86 -4.03
C CYS A 100 13.75 -9.50 -2.56
N ASP A 101 14.63 -8.54 -2.30
CA ASP A 101 14.85 -8.00 -0.95
C ASP A 101 13.75 -7.01 -0.58
N TYR A 102 13.25 -6.26 -1.57
CA TYR A 102 12.18 -5.28 -1.43
C TYR A 102 11.11 -5.48 -2.49
N LEU A 103 9.85 -5.33 -2.08
CA LEU A 103 8.70 -5.25 -2.97
C LEU A 103 8.10 -3.84 -2.87
N TRP A 104 8.18 -3.07 -3.95
CA TRP A 104 7.48 -1.80 -4.04
C TRP A 104 6.11 -2.00 -4.68
N ILE A 105 5.05 -1.65 -3.94
CA ILE A 105 3.67 -1.62 -4.41
C ILE A 105 3.27 -0.15 -4.54
N ASP A 106 3.20 0.33 -5.78
CA ASP A 106 2.70 1.69 -6.06
C ASP A 106 1.18 1.67 -6.20
N GLU A 107 0.54 2.77 -5.82
CA GLU A 107 -0.91 2.90 -5.76
C GLU A 107 -1.58 1.82 -4.88
N VAL A 108 -1.00 1.52 -3.70
CA VAL A 108 -1.49 0.47 -2.80
C VAL A 108 -2.97 0.67 -2.41
N SER A 109 -3.46 1.90 -2.36
CA SER A 109 -4.87 2.25 -2.14
C SER A 109 -5.81 1.69 -3.21
N GLN A 110 -5.29 1.37 -4.39
CA GLN A 110 -6.03 0.80 -5.52
C GLN A 110 -5.95 -0.74 -5.58
N VAL A 111 -5.17 -1.37 -4.70
CA VAL A 111 -5.03 -2.83 -4.63
C VAL A 111 -6.18 -3.39 -3.79
N ASP A 112 -6.90 -4.38 -4.31
CA ASP A 112 -7.96 -5.02 -3.53
C ASP A 112 -7.42 -5.80 -2.32
N VAL A 113 -8.23 -5.89 -1.27
CA VAL A 113 -7.83 -6.51 0.01
C VAL A 113 -7.46 -7.99 -0.16
N GLY A 114 -8.12 -8.70 -1.07
CA GLY A 114 -7.85 -10.11 -1.33
C GLY A 114 -6.43 -10.32 -1.89
N LEU A 115 -6.04 -9.49 -2.86
CA LEU A 115 -4.72 -9.53 -3.46
C LEU A 115 -3.63 -9.10 -2.47
N LEU A 116 -3.89 -8.03 -1.72
CA LEU A 116 -2.95 -7.58 -0.68
C LEU A 116 -2.75 -8.63 0.41
N ASN A 117 -3.81 -9.34 0.80
CA ASN A 117 -3.72 -10.43 1.76
C ASN A 117 -2.88 -11.62 1.24
N GLN A 118 -2.89 -11.88 -0.06
CA GLN A 118 -1.99 -12.89 -0.64
C GLN A 118 -0.53 -12.43 -0.58
N ILE A 119 -0.26 -11.15 -0.89
CA ILE A 119 1.07 -10.55 -0.78
C ILE A 119 1.57 -10.58 0.67
N ALA A 120 0.68 -10.36 1.62
CA ALA A 120 1.01 -10.36 3.05
C ALA A 120 1.54 -11.68 3.58
N LYS A 121 1.28 -12.80 2.91
CA LYS A 121 1.90 -14.09 3.25
C LYS A 121 3.42 -14.03 3.16
N LEU A 122 3.98 -13.09 2.41
CA LEU A 122 5.40 -12.85 2.30
C LEU A 122 5.99 -12.05 3.48
N CYS A 123 5.18 -11.53 4.39
CA CYS A 123 5.68 -10.86 5.60
C CYS A 123 6.57 -11.76 6.47
N PHE A 124 6.42 -13.08 6.33
CA PHE A 124 7.25 -14.07 7.02
C PHE A 124 8.55 -14.39 6.27
N ALA A 125 8.70 -13.91 5.04
CA ALA A 125 9.95 -13.99 4.29
C ALA A 125 10.88 -12.81 4.68
N PRO A 126 12.19 -12.90 4.43
CA PRO A 126 13.12 -11.80 4.70
C PRO A 126 12.96 -10.62 3.70
N MET A 127 11.75 -10.40 3.22
CA MET A 127 11.38 -9.36 2.27
C MET A 127 10.87 -8.12 3.01
N ARG A 128 11.15 -6.94 2.48
CA ARG A 128 10.64 -5.64 2.96
C ARG A 128 9.70 -5.03 1.94
N PHE A 129 8.85 -4.14 2.40
CA PHE A 129 7.82 -3.52 1.57
C PHE A 129 8.02 -2.01 1.50
N LEU A 130 7.95 -1.48 0.29
CA LEU A 130 7.75 -0.07 0.02
C LEU A 130 6.34 0.08 -0.52
N LEU A 131 5.50 0.79 0.18
CA LEU A 131 4.10 0.99 -0.19
C LEU A 131 3.91 2.48 -0.48
N SER A 132 3.28 2.82 -1.60
CA SER A 132 2.93 4.21 -1.91
C SER A 132 1.47 4.30 -2.35
N GLY A 133 0.76 5.32 -1.89
CA GLY A 133 -0.65 5.47 -2.21
C GLY A 133 -1.28 6.78 -1.73
N ASP A 134 -2.55 6.93 -2.11
CA ASP A 134 -3.40 8.05 -1.76
C ASP A 134 -4.78 7.50 -1.41
N PHE A 135 -5.13 7.47 -0.13
CA PHE A 135 -6.41 6.94 0.34
C PHE A 135 -7.57 7.93 0.15
N HIS A 136 -7.30 9.16 -0.30
CA HIS A 136 -8.34 10.13 -0.68
C HIS A 136 -8.80 9.96 -2.14
N GLN A 137 -8.14 9.06 -2.90
CA GLN A 137 -8.61 8.67 -4.24
C GLN A 137 -9.69 7.59 -4.13
N PHE A 138 -10.43 7.39 -5.25
CA PHE A 138 -11.47 6.37 -5.30
C PHE A 138 -10.92 4.98 -4.91
N PRO A 139 -11.69 4.21 -4.12
CA PRO A 139 -11.31 2.87 -3.72
C PRO A 139 -11.23 1.91 -4.92
N PRO A 140 -10.65 0.73 -4.74
CA PRO A 140 -10.59 -0.29 -5.80
C PRO A 140 -11.98 -0.66 -6.32
N ILE A 141 -12.12 -0.77 -7.63
CA ILE A 141 -13.36 -1.25 -8.25
C ILE A 141 -13.60 -2.71 -7.82
N ALA A 142 -14.85 -3.02 -7.42
CA ALA A 142 -15.25 -4.36 -6.98
C ALA A 142 -14.41 -4.91 -5.80
N ASN A 143 -14.12 -4.06 -4.84
CA ASN A 143 -13.41 -4.46 -3.63
C ASN A 143 -14.33 -5.33 -2.73
N HIS A 144 -14.20 -6.64 -2.83
CA HIS A 144 -15.00 -7.61 -2.08
C HIS A 144 -14.09 -8.56 -1.29
N TRP A 145 -14.52 -8.91 -0.10
CA TRP A 145 -13.90 -9.95 0.70
C TRP A 145 -14.94 -11.02 1.05
N ARG A 146 -14.69 -12.26 0.62
CA ARG A 146 -15.63 -13.39 0.82
C ARG A 146 -17.07 -13.11 0.39
N GLY A 147 -17.23 -12.38 -0.72
CA GLY A 147 -18.54 -12.03 -1.28
C GLY A 147 -19.21 -10.79 -0.68
N SER A 148 -18.62 -10.15 0.33
CA SER A 148 -19.13 -8.92 0.92
C SER A 148 -18.32 -7.70 0.47
N PRO A 149 -18.97 -6.54 0.24
CA PRO A 149 -18.27 -5.29 -0.05
C PRO A 149 -17.34 -4.91 1.11
N VAL A 150 -16.14 -4.45 0.79
CA VAL A 150 -15.18 -3.95 1.78
C VAL A 150 -15.41 -2.45 1.96
N PRO A 151 -15.52 -1.92 3.19
CA PRO A 151 -15.59 -0.48 3.43
C PRO A 151 -14.41 0.27 2.80
N GLU A 152 -14.64 1.50 2.35
CA GLU A 152 -13.64 2.30 1.62
C GLU A 152 -12.37 2.55 2.44
N ASP A 153 -12.51 2.79 3.74
CA ASP A 153 -11.41 3.05 4.67
C ASP A 153 -10.81 1.77 5.32
N ALA A 154 -11.36 0.61 5.00
CA ALA A 154 -10.94 -0.65 5.64
C ALA A 154 -9.46 -0.96 5.42
N LEU A 155 -8.91 -0.65 4.25
CA LEU A 155 -7.51 -0.90 3.96
C LEU A 155 -6.61 0.05 4.74
N GLU A 156 -6.93 1.34 4.77
CA GLU A 156 -6.15 2.35 5.49
C GLU A 156 -6.04 2.06 6.98
N ARG A 157 -7.14 1.56 7.58
CA ARG A 157 -7.21 1.19 9.01
C ARG A 157 -6.74 -0.24 9.29
N SER A 158 -6.35 -0.99 8.28
CA SER A 158 -6.07 -2.41 8.46
C SER A 158 -4.76 -2.67 9.20
N ALA A 159 -4.79 -3.64 10.12
CA ALA A 159 -3.59 -4.19 10.72
C ALA A 159 -2.63 -4.79 9.67
N LEU A 160 -3.17 -5.21 8.54
CA LEU A 160 -2.42 -5.74 7.42
C LEU A 160 -1.50 -4.68 6.79
N LEU A 161 -2.04 -3.50 6.47
CA LEU A 161 -1.25 -2.39 5.92
C LEU A 161 -0.17 -1.95 6.89
N HIS A 162 -0.54 -1.82 8.18
CA HIS A 162 0.40 -1.49 9.25
C HIS A 162 1.55 -2.50 9.34
N ALA A 163 1.24 -3.80 9.32
CA ALA A 163 2.25 -4.87 9.39
C ALA A 163 3.17 -4.86 8.15
N LEU A 164 2.63 -4.70 6.94
CA LEU A 164 3.41 -4.58 5.71
C LEU A 164 4.37 -3.38 5.75
N ALA A 165 3.92 -2.25 6.28
CA ALA A 165 4.73 -1.04 6.43
C ALA A 165 5.73 -1.10 7.61
N GLY A 166 5.68 -2.14 8.44
CA GLY A 166 6.47 -2.21 9.68
C GLY A 166 6.15 -1.10 10.67
N GLY A 167 4.93 -0.54 10.60
CA GLY A 167 4.50 0.59 11.41
C GLY A 167 5.11 1.94 11.03
N ASN A 168 5.92 2.04 9.97
CA ASN A 168 6.55 3.27 9.51
C ASN A 168 5.70 3.96 8.45
N ARG A 169 5.51 5.27 8.59
CA ARG A 169 4.75 6.09 7.66
C ARG A 169 5.43 7.45 7.44
N VAL A 170 5.41 7.91 6.19
CA VAL A 170 5.75 9.29 5.80
C VAL A 170 4.62 9.85 4.97
N THR A 171 4.23 11.10 5.21
CA THR A 171 3.18 11.79 4.45
C THR A 171 3.79 12.99 3.72
N LEU A 172 3.76 12.94 2.38
CA LEU A 172 4.24 14.03 1.55
C LEU A 172 3.12 15.07 1.37
N THR A 173 3.36 16.29 1.81
CA THR A 173 2.36 17.38 1.80
C THR A 173 2.68 18.47 0.79
N GLU A 174 3.91 18.55 0.30
CA GLU A 174 4.32 19.60 -0.65
C GLU A 174 4.01 19.24 -2.09
N CYS A 175 3.46 20.21 -2.84
CA CYS A 175 3.26 20.06 -4.28
C CYS A 175 4.59 20.13 -5.02
N ARG A 176 4.97 19.04 -5.68
CA ARG A 176 6.18 18.94 -6.51
C ARG A 176 5.88 18.99 -8.00
N ARG A 177 4.62 19.09 -8.41
CA ARG A 177 4.23 19.39 -9.80
C ARG A 177 4.17 20.89 -10.02
N GLY A 178 4.63 21.34 -11.21
CA GLY A 178 4.74 22.77 -11.54
C GLY A 178 3.41 23.54 -11.60
N ASP A 179 2.28 22.87 -11.62
CA ASP A 179 0.95 23.51 -11.58
C ASP A 179 0.37 23.40 -10.16
N ARG A 180 0.47 24.51 -9.42
CA ARG A 180 -0.03 24.59 -8.02
C ARG A 180 -1.55 24.70 -7.92
N ARG A 181 -2.23 25.30 -8.91
CA ARG A 181 -3.68 25.57 -8.81
C ARG A 181 -4.56 24.34 -8.61
N PRO A 182 -4.42 23.25 -9.39
CA PRO A 182 -5.13 22.01 -9.11
C PRO A 182 -4.75 21.39 -7.77
N PHE A 183 -3.49 21.51 -7.36
CA PHE A 183 -3.01 20.97 -6.09
C PHE A 183 -3.69 21.65 -4.91
N ASP A 184 -3.72 23.00 -4.90
CA ASP A 184 -4.33 23.79 -3.82
C ASP A 184 -5.83 23.50 -3.72
N PHE A 185 -6.52 23.34 -4.86
CA PHE A 185 -7.91 22.95 -4.92
C PHE A 185 -8.15 21.59 -4.26
N TYR A 186 -7.40 20.56 -4.65
CA TYR A 186 -7.55 19.22 -4.07
C TYR A 186 -7.15 19.16 -2.60
N SER A 187 -6.13 19.90 -2.18
CA SER A 187 -5.70 19.97 -0.77
C SER A 187 -6.75 20.60 0.14
N SER A 188 -7.62 21.47 -0.40
CA SER A 188 -8.72 22.11 0.36
C SER A 188 -9.92 21.20 0.56
N LEU A 189 -10.01 20.07 -0.14
CA LEU A 189 -11.11 19.10 -0.08
C LEU A 189 -10.84 17.95 0.91
N VAL A 190 -9.64 17.87 1.46
CA VAL A 190 -9.15 16.86 2.39
C VAL A 190 -9.06 17.43 3.79
#